data_cd2954268285031d02d485351c62e02a
#
_entry.id   cd2954268285031d02d485351c62e02a
#
_cell.length_a   1.000
_cell.length_b   1.000
_cell.length_c   1.000
_cell.angle_alpha   90.00
_cell.angle_beta   90.00
_cell.angle_gamma   90.00
#
_symmetry.space_group_name_H-M   'P 1'
#
loop_
_entity.id
_entity.type
_entity.pdbx_description
1 polymer ?
#
loop_
_entity_poly.entity_id
_entity_poly.type
_entity_poly.pdbx_seq_one_letter_code
_entity_poly.pdbx_strand_id
1 'polypeptide(L)'
;MNFVFFVHSAASDWNHGNAHFLRGLMRSLAAAGHRVRSYEPDDAWSVKNLVAQHGIGPVIDAAREFPEFDMRVYNEGDPEIIDKLEVITADADVVVVHEWNSARIVGALADVRRRRSDLLLLFHDTHHRAWSDPASIGRFNLASFDGALVFGEVLRKIYRDRFGVERSWTFHEAADTRLFRPLNREKRDDVVWIGNWGDGERTRELEAFWLASARQLGHLDFAAYGTRYPRPALQALRRAGVEYRGWVASRAVPEAYASGRTTLHIPRRAYAESLPGIPTIRVFEALACGIPLISTPWQDVEGLFRPGDFAVAHTPDEMVETIRRLTEDEEAAAAQAERGLATLHDRHTCDHRAEELLEIVAGLGRAGSASQPARSAG
;
A
#
# COMPACT_ATOMS: atom_id res chain seq x y z
N MET A 1 -17.32 5.24 16.11
CA MET A 1 -16.41 6.41 15.98
C MET A 1 -16.50 6.98 14.57
N ASN A 2 -16.13 8.25 14.40
CA ASN A 2 -16.05 8.95 13.13
C ASN A 2 -14.57 9.09 12.73
N PHE A 3 -14.15 8.38 11.68
CA PHE A 3 -12.82 8.45 11.11
C PHE A 3 -12.79 9.39 9.91
N VAL A 4 -11.77 10.24 9.86
CA VAL A 4 -11.46 11.08 8.68
C VAL A 4 -10.04 10.79 8.22
N PHE A 5 -9.91 10.39 6.97
CA PHE A 5 -8.62 10.10 6.34
C PHE A 5 -8.25 11.21 5.36
N PHE A 6 -7.10 11.82 5.55
CA PHE A 6 -6.49 12.67 4.53
C PHE A 6 -5.47 11.84 3.76
N VAL A 7 -5.77 11.53 2.49
CA VAL A 7 -4.98 10.60 1.66
C VAL A 7 -4.45 11.30 0.42
N HIS A 8 -3.46 10.67 -0.24
CA HIS A 8 -2.99 11.14 -1.54
C HIS A 8 -4.06 11.01 -2.62
N SER A 9 -4.66 9.83 -2.71
CA SER A 9 -5.85 9.55 -3.50
C SER A 9 -6.53 8.27 -3.04
N ALA A 10 -7.83 8.33 -2.83
CA ALA A 10 -8.70 7.17 -2.70
C ALA A 10 -9.43 6.89 -4.05
N ALA A 11 -9.63 7.91 -4.87
CA ALA A 11 -10.32 7.80 -6.16
C ALA A 11 -9.44 7.23 -7.28
N SER A 12 -8.10 7.25 -7.13
CA SER A 12 -7.18 6.77 -8.15
C SER A 12 -6.12 5.84 -7.59
N ASP A 13 -5.86 4.76 -8.30
CA ASP A 13 -4.74 3.83 -8.08
C ASP A 13 -3.66 3.95 -9.17
N TRP A 14 -3.76 4.95 -10.05
CA TRP A 14 -2.76 5.19 -11.07
C TRP A 14 -1.40 5.52 -10.43
N ASN A 15 -0.43 4.64 -10.61
CA ASN A 15 0.89 4.65 -9.96
C ASN A 15 0.85 4.82 -8.42
N HIS A 16 -0.23 4.36 -7.81
CA HIS A 16 -0.47 4.48 -6.37
C HIS A 16 -0.93 3.12 -5.82
N GLY A 17 0.03 2.21 -5.60
CA GLY A 17 -0.23 0.84 -5.13
C GLY A 17 -0.96 0.80 -3.78
N ASN A 18 -0.65 1.74 -2.89
CA ASN A 18 -1.21 1.80 -1.54
C ASN A 18 -2.71 2.20 -1.53
N ALA A 19 -3.27 2.69 -2.66
CA ALA A 19 -4.70 2.99 -2.74
C ALA A 19 -5.56 1.77 -2.39
N HIS A 20 -5.14 0.57 -2.79
CA HIS A 20 -5.78 -0.69 -2.44
C HIS A 20 -5.86 -0.87 -0.91
N PHE A 21 -4.73 -0.76 -0.23
CA PHE A 21 -4.66 -0.91 1.23
C PHE A 21 -5.51 0.15 1.94
N LEU A 22 -5.38 1.43 1.56
CA LEU A 22 -6.14 2.52 2.16
C LEU A 22 -7.65 2.31 2.02
N ARG A 23 -8.12 1.93 0.81
CA ARG A 23 -9.53 1.61 0.56
C ARG A 23 -9.99 0.42 1.40
N GLY A 24 -9.19 -0.65 1.44
CA GLY A 24 -9.49 -1.84 2.22
C GLY A 24 -9.58 -1.57 3.72
N LEU A 25 -8.65 -0.78 4.28
CA LEU A 25 -8.67 -0.35 5.67
C LEU A 25 -9.95 0.46 6.00
N MET A 26 -10.26 1.45 5.15
CA MET A 26 -11.47 2.27 5.32
C MET A 26 -12.76 1.44 5.21
N ARG A 27 -12.82 0.50 4.26
CA ARG A 27 -13.92 -0.46 4.12
C ARG A 27 -14.07 -1.35 5.35
N SER A 28 -12.98 -1.84 5.90
CA SER A 28 -12.98 -2.70 7.10
C SER A 28 -13.45 -1.95 8.33
N LEU A 29 -13.04 -0.70 8.53
CA LEU A 29 -13.55 0.17 9.59
C LEU A 29 -15.06 0.45 9.43
N ALA A 30 -15.52 0.70 8.20
CA ALA A 30 -16.94 0.91 7.94
C ALA A 30 -17.75 -0.37 8.23
N ALA A 31 -17.25 -1.54 7.85
CA ALA A 31 -17.85 -2.85 8.15
C ALA A 31 -17.91 -3.13 9.67
N ALA A 32 -16.94 -2.59 10.45
CA ALA A 32 -16.95 -2.65 11.91
C ALA A 32 -17.92 -1.63 12.55
N GLY A 33 -18.75 -0.93 11.76
CA GLY A 33 -19.78 0.01 12.24
C GLY A 33 -19.28 1.42 12.53
N HIS A 34 -18.10 1.79 12.00
CA HIS A 34 -17.57 3.15 12.11
C HIS A 34 -17.98 4.00 10.91
N ARG A 35 -18.19 5.29 11.12
CA ARG A 35 -18.37 6.24 10.03
C ARG A 35 -17.00 6.65 9.49
N VAL A 36 -16.81 6.49 8.18
CA VAL A 36 -15.52 6.74 7.54
C VAL A 36 -15.69 7.71 6.37
N ARG A 37 -14.79 8.68 6.29
CA ARG A 37 -14.69 9.63 5.18
C ARG A 37 -13.23 9.78 4.78
N SER A 38 -12.95 9.81 3.48
CA SER A 38 -11.65 10.20 2.96
C SER A 38 -11.71 11.57 2.29
N TYR A 39 -10.63 12.30 2.42
CA TYR A 39 -10.40 13.57 1.74
C TYR A 39 -9.09 13.52 0.98
N GLU A 40 -9.13 13.97 -0.27
CA GLU A 40 -7.96 14.07 -1.14
C GLU A 40 -7.93 15.42 -1.85
N PRO A 41 -6.76 15.92 -2.32
CA PRO A 41 -6.71 17.13 -3.14
C PRO A 41 -7.51 16.95 -4.43
N ASP A 42 -8.30 17.96 -4.83
CA ASP A 42 -9.04 17.96 -6.10
C ASP A 42 -8.09 17.90 -7.32
N ASP A 43 -6.85 18.25 -7.10
CA ASP A 43 -5.77 18.22 -8.08
C ASP A 43 -4.75 17.08 -7.86
N ALA A 44 -5.13 16.04 -7.12
CA ALA A 44 -4.28 14.90 -6.81
C ALA A 44 -3.56 14.36 -8.06
N TRP A 45 -2.24 14.25 -7.97
CA TRP A 45 -1.39 13.86 -9.11
C TRP A 45 -1.79 12.53 -9.74
N SER A 46 -2.18 11.55 -8.93
CA SER A 46 -2.65 10.24 -9.42
C SER A 46 -3.93 10.38 -10.23
N VAL A 47 -4.91 11.18 -9.75
CA VAL A 47 -6.18 11.44 -10.44
C VAL A 47 -5.94 12.18 -11.77
N LYS A 48 -5.13 13.24 -11.75
CA LYS A 48 -4.81 14.00 -12.99
C LYS A 48 -4.23 13.10 -14.07
N ASN A 49 -3.29 12.23 -13.72
CA ASN A 49 -2.68 11.32 -14.69
C ASN A 49 -3.64 10.23 -15.15
N LEU A 50 -4.47 9.67 -14.26
CA LEU A 50 -5.50 8.71 -14.61
C LEU A 50 -6.49 9.31 -15.62
N VAL A 51 -7.01 10.49 -15.32
CA VAL A 51 -7.97 11.19 -16.20
C VAL A 51 -7.33 11.55 -17.54
N ALA A 52 -6.09 12.01 -17.55
CA ALA A 52 -5.38 12.35 -18.77
C ALA A 52 -5.15 11.13 -19.70
N GLN A 53 -4.98 9.94 -19.15
CA GLN A 53 -4.69 8.73 -19.93
C GLN A 53 -5.93 7.87 -20.21
N HIS A 54 -6.93 7.86 -19.32
CA HIS A 54 -8.06 6.92 -19.37
C HIS A 54 -9.42 7.59 -19.23
N GLY A 55 -9.47 8.94 -19.15
CA GLY A 55 -10.71 9.69 -18.94
C GLY A 55 -11.22 9.61 -17.50
N ILE A 56 -12.38 10.21 -17.24
CA ILE A 56 -12.98 10.31 -15.89
C ILE A 56 -13.65 9.00 -15.42
N GLY A 57 -13.95 8.09 -16.33
CA GLY A 57 -14.68 6.84 -16.02
C GLY A 57 -14.11 6.07 -14.83
N PRO A 58 -12.79 5.75 -14.79
CA PRO A 58 -12.19 5.00 -13.68
C PRO A 58 -12.33 5.68 -12.30
N VAL A 59 -12.34 7.01 -12.24
CA VAL A 59 -12.57 7.77 -11.01
C VAL A 59 -14.01 7.60 -10.50
N ILE A 60 -14.97 7.66 -11.42
CA ILE A 60 -16.39 7.43 -11.11
C ILE A 60 -16.61 5.98 -10.67
N ASP A 61 -15.96 5.04 -11.35
CA ASP A 61 -16.05 3.62 -11.01
C ASP A 61 -15.50 3.34 -9.61
N ALA A 62 -14.38 3.96 -9.22
CA ALA A 62 -13.81 3.82 -7.87
C ALA A 62 -14.81 4.29 -6.79
N ALA A 63 -15.47 5.43 -6.98
CA ALA A 63 -16.48 5.91 -6.04
C ALA A 63 -17.70 4.98 -5.91
N ARG A 64 -18.06 4.29 -7.00
CA ARG A 64 -19.17 3.31 -7.00
C ARG A 64 -18.80 1.97 -6.38
N GLU A 65 -17.54 1.59 -6.46
CA GLU A 65 -17.04 0.32 -5.95
C GLU A 65 -16.92 0.29 -4.42
N PHE A 66 -16.75 1.46 -3.81
CA PHE A 66 -16.56 1.61 -2.36
C PHE A 66 -17.68 2.46 -1.73
N PRO A 67 -18.95 2.00 -1.78
CA PRO A 67 -20.08 2.75 -1.23
C PRO A 67 -20.08 2.78 0.30
N GLU A 68 -19.21 2.01 0.96
CA GLU A 68 -19.15 1.86 2.41
C GLU A 68 -18.58 3.08 3.10
N PHE A 69 -17.86 3.95 2.37
CA PHE A 69 -17.31 5.20 2.90
C PHE A 69 -17.35 6.34 1.88
N ASP A 70 -17.41 7.57 2.37
CA ASP A 70 -17.48 8.78 1.55
C ASP A 70 -16.09 9.17 1.02
N MET A 71 -15.92 9.24 -0.29
CA MET A 71 -14.76 9.88 -0.93
C MET A 71 -15.07 11.33 -1.24
N ARG A 72 -14.26 12.24 -0.73
CA ARG A 72 -14.44 13.69 -0.86
C ARG A 72 -13.15 14.36 -1.33
N VAL A 73 -13.28 15.53 -1.91
CA VAL A 73 -12.14 16.33 -2.36
C VAL A 73 -12.07 17.64 -1.61
N TYR A 74 -10.88 18.22 -1.51
CA TYR A 74 -10.66 19.59 -1.07
C TYR A 74 -9.74 20.31 -2.05
N ASN A 75 -9.91 21.63 -2.16
CA ASN A 75 -8.99 22.46 -2.93
C ASN A 75 -7.90 23.02 -2.00
N GLU A 76 -6.67 22.54 -2.18
CA GLU A 76 -5.53 23.02 -1.38
C GLU A 76 -5.19 24.49 -1.63
N GLY A 77 -5.48 24.99 -2.83
CA GLY A 77 -5.30 26.40 -3.20
C GLY A 77 -6.35 27.35 -2.63
N ASP A 78 -7.41 26.83 -1.98
CA ASP A 78 -8.44 27.65 -1.37
C ASP A 78 -7.86 28.50 -0.22
N PRO A 79 -8.03 29.83 -0.22
CA PRO A 79 -7.58 30.68 0.87
C PRO A 79 -8.15 30.30 2.24
N GLU A 80 -9.39 29.77 2.26
CA GLU A 80 -10.12 29.39 3.46
C GLU A 80 -9.91 27.91 3.84
N ILE A 81 -8.98 27.19 3.21
CA ILE A 81 -8.82 25.75 3.43
C ILE A 81 -8.58 25.40 4.91
N ILE A 82 -7.88 26.24 5.65
CA ILE A 82 -7.59 26.00 7.08
C ILE A 82 -8.88 26.02 7.90
N ASP A 83 -9.76 26.98 7.67
CA ASP A 83 -11.05 27.06 8.35
C ASP A 83 -11.99 25.91 7.94
N LYS A 84 -11.92 25.52 6.66
CA LYS A 84 -12.64 24.35 6.14
C LYS A 84 -12.16 23.03 6.77
N LEU A 85 -10.87 22.89 7.09
CA LEU A 85 -10.37 21.70 7.80
C LEU A 85 -10.96 21.58 9.21
N GLU A 86 -11.19 22.68 9.93
CA GLU A 86 -11.90 22.66 11.21
C GLU A 86 -13.34 22.13 11.06
N VAL A 87 -14.05 22.59 10.02
CA VAL A 87 -15.41 22.12 9.73
C VAL A 87 -15.40 20.65 9.30
N ILE A 88 -14.46 20.25 8.44
CA ILE A 88 -14.31 18.86 7.96
C ILE A 88 -14.09 17.89 9.12
N THR A 89 -13.33 18.30 10.11
CA THR A 89 -12.96 17.47 11.26
C THR A 89 -13.82 17.67 12.48
N ALA A 90 -14.83 18.57 12.45
CA ALA A 90 -15.61 18.98 13.61
C ALA A 90 -16.29 17.82 14.37
N ASP A 91 -16.75 16.81 13.65
CA ASP A 91 -17.38 15.61 14.22
C ASP A 91 -16.44 14.37 14.24
N ALA A 92 -15.15 14.56 13.92
CA ALA A 92 -14.19 13.45 13.90
C ALA A 92 -13.73 13.09 15.31
N ASP A 93 -13.68 11.79 15.59
CA ASP A 93 -13.01 11.22 16.76
C ASP A 93 -11.53 10.95 16.45
N VAL A 94 -11.24 10.52 15.21
CA VAL A 94 -9.90 10.15 14.75
C VAL A 94 -9.64 10.73 13.36
N VAL A 95 -8.53 11.41 13.20
CA VAL A 95 -8.01 11.86 11.91
C VAL A 95 -6.71 11.13 11.61
N VAL A 96 -6.63 10.48 10.44
CA VAL A 96 -5.43 9.81 9.92
C VAL A 96 -4.91 10.59 8.73
N VAL A 97 -3.67 11.05 8.79
CA VAL A 97 -3.04 11.89 7.76
C VAL A 97 -1.92 11.11 7.08
N HIS A 98 -2.13 10.79 5.81
CA HIS A 98 -1.12 10.07 5.01
C HIS A 98 0.02 11.00 4.59
N GLU A 99 1.23 10.48 4.57
CA GLU A 99 2.51 11.18 4.35
C GLU A 99 2.62 11.94 3.00
N TRP A 100 1.76 11.64 2.03
CA TRP A 100 1.73 12.33 0.74
C TRP A 100 0.94 13.64 0.74
N ASN A 101 0.34 14.02 1.87
CA ASN A 101 -0.26 15.35 2.00
C ASN A 101 0.82 16.44 2.08
N SER A 102 0.45 17.67 1.73
CA SER A 102 1.38 18.80 1.81
C SER A 102 1.66 19.20 3.26
N ALA A 103 2.81 19.84 3.49
CA ALA A 103 3.15 20.38 4.81
C ALA A 103 2.13 21.42 5.31
N ARG A 104 1.44 22.13 4.40
CA ARG A 104 0.37 23.07 4.74
C ARG A 104 -0.82 22.37 5.37
N ILE A 105 -1.30 21.30 4.76
CA ILE A 105 -2.44 20.53 5.26
C ILE A 105 -2.07 19.80 6.56
N VAL A 106 -0.90 19.13 6.60
CA VAL A 106 -0.40 18.44 7.80
C VAL A 106 -0.27 19.41 8.98
N GLY A 107 0.30 20.61 8.74
CA GLY A 107 0.45 21.65 9.76
C GLY A 107 -0.89 22.19 10.25
N ALA A 108 -1.83 22.45 9.34
CA ALA A 108 -3.17 22.95 9.71
C ALA A 108 -3.95 21.92 10.56
N LEU A 109 -3.86 20.62 10.23
CA LEU A 109 -4.48 19.56 11.04
C LEU A 109 -3.81 19.43 12.42
N ALA A 110 -2.49 19.63 12.51
CA ALA A 110 -1.79 19.73 13.78
C ALA A 110 -2.31 20.92 14.63
N ASP A 111 -2.64 22.05 13.99
CA ASP A 111 -3.24 23.22 14.68
C ASP A 111 -4.65 22.92 15.17
N VAL A 112 -5.46 22.23 14.36
CA VAL A 112 -6.80 21.76 14.80
C VAL A 112 -6.66 20.85 16.02
N ARG A 113 -5.72 19.88 16.00
CA ARG A 113 -5.49 18.97 17.14
C ARG A 113 -5.12 19.72 18.42
N ARG A 114 -4.29 20.76 18.33
CA ARG A 114 -3.92 21.57 19.52
C ARG A 114 -5.11 22.30 20.15
N ARG A 115 -6.12 22.64 19.36
CA ARG A 115 -7.37 23.28 19.84
C ARG A 115 -8.42 22.29 20.33
N ARG A 116 -8.33 21.02 19.88
CA ARG A 116 -9.29 19.96 20.18
C ARG A 116 -8.63 18.81 20.92
N SER A 117 -8.79 18.79 22.25
CA SER A 117 -8.22 17.71 23.08
C SER A 117 -8.93 16.37 22.95
N ASP A 118 -10.16 16.37 22.42
CA ASP A 118 -11.00 15.19 22.15
C ASP A 118 -10.68 14.49 20.83
N LEU A 119 -9.98 15.15 19.90
CA LEU A 119 -9.60 14.60 18.60
C LEU A 119 -8.30 13.81 18.71
N LEU A 120 -8.24 12.60 18.17
CA LEU A 120 -6.98 11.87 17.95
C LEU A 120 -6.46 12.16 16.55
N LEU A 121 -5.18 12.52 16.44
CA LEU A 121 -4.51 12.80 15.17
C LEU A 121 -3.32 11.85 14.96
N LEU A 122 -3.41 10.98 13.96
CA LEU A 122 -2.39 9.99 13.62
C LEU A 122 -1.74 10.30 12.28
N PHE A 123 -0.43 10.19 12.22
CA PHE A 123 0.32 10.25 10.97
C PHE A 123 0.47 8.84 10.40
N HIS A 124 0.36 8.67 9.08
CA HIS A 124 0.47 7.37 8.42
C HIS A 124 1.49 7.41 7.28
N ASP A 125 2.52 6.57 7.37
CA ASP A 125 3.60 6.46 6.39
C ASP A 125 3.70 5.04 5.82
N THR A 126 3.62 4.95 4.50
CA THR A 126 3.75 3.70 3.72
C THR A 126 4.86 3.78 2.66
N HIS A 127 5.88 4.64 2.87
CA HIS A 127 6.95 4.82 1.90
C HIS A 127 8.34 4.86 2.56
N HIS A 128 9.39 4.61 1.78
CA HIS A 128 10.77 4.61 2.28
C HIS A 128 11.37 6.01 2.50
N ARG A 129 10.61 7.11 2.29
CA ARG A 129 11.14 8.49 2.34
C ARG A 129 11.71 8.89 3.69
N ALA A 130 11.18 8.38 4.79
CA ALA A 130 11.76 8.63 6.11
C ALA A 130 13.25 8.21 6.18
N TRP A 131 13.65 7.24 5.34
CA TRP A 131 15.04 6.80 5.18
C TRP A 131 15.74 7.50 4.00
N SER A 132 15.14 7.50 2.80
CA SER A 132 15.81 7.93 1.55
C SER A 132 15.78 9.44 1.32
N ASP A 133 14.78 10.14 1.83
CA ASP A 133 14.61 11.60 1.78
C ASP A 133 14.03 12.13 3.10
N PRO A 134 14.81 12.05 4.19
CA PRO A 134 14.31 12.44 5.51
C PRO A 134 13.88 13.88 5.62
N ALA A 135 14.41 14.77 4.77
CA ALA A 135 14.03 16.18 4.75
C ALA A 135 12.55 16.34 4.36
N SER A 136 12.03 15.45 3.50
CA SER A 136 10.62 15.46 3.09
C SER A 136 9.66 15.11 4.24
N ILE A 137 10.11 14.32 5.21
CA ILE A 137 9.34 13.99 6.43
C ILE A 137 9.61 15.00 7.52
N GLY A 138 10.86 15.45 7.71
CA GLY A 138 11.25 16.42 8.73
C GLY A 138 10.58 17.79 8.63
N ARG A 139 10.00 18.11 7.45
CA ARG A 139 9.19 19.33 7.26
C ARG A 139 7.83 19.27 7.96
N PHE A 140 7.37 18.09 8.36
CA PHE A 140 6.12 17.93 9.09
C PHE A 140 6.35 18.14 10.58
N ASN A 141 5.50 18.92 11.22
CA ASN A 141 5.52 19.08 12.68
C ASN A 141 4.74 17.94 13.34
N LEU A 142 5.40 16.78 13.49
CA LEU A 142 4.77 15.58 14.05
C LEU A 142 4.65 15.60 15.58
N ALA A 143 5.24 16.57 16.27
CA ALA A 143 5.12 16.71 17.72
C ALA A 143 3.68 16.95 18.23
N SER A 144 2.81 17.48 17.37
CA SER A 144 1.40 17.67 17.68
C SER A 144 0.50 16.47 17.35
N PHE A 145 1.05 15.42 16.78
CA PHE A 145 0.36 14.18 16.51
C PHE A 145 0.34 13.28 17.74
N ASP A 146 -0.73 12.51 17.91
CA ASP A 146 -0.84 11.53 18.99
C ASP A 146 0.07 10.32 18.75
N GLY A 147 0.49 10.12 17.50
CA GLY A 147 1.49 9.13 17.12
C GLY A 147 1.56 8.88 15.61
N ALA A 148 2.41 7.93 15.20
CA ALA A 148 2.63 7.55 13.82
C ALA A 148 2.42 6.05 13.59
N LEU A 149 1.71 5.73 12.51
CA LEU A 149 1.53 4.40 11.95
C LEU A 149 2.53 4.25 10.79
N VAL A 150 3.47 3.33 10.90
CA VAL A 150 4.55 3.18 9.92
C VAL A 150 4.71 1.71 9.50
N PHE A 151 4.91 1.45 8.23
CA PHE A 151 4.79 0.11 7.65
C PHE A 151 6.04 -0.77 7.79
N GLY A 152 6.76 -0.66 8.92
CA GLY A 152 7.89 -1.53 9.27
C GLY A 152 8.59 -1.10 10.54
N GLU A 153 9.10 -2.06 11.30
CA GLU A 153 9.81 -1.81 12.56
C GLU A 153 11.08 -0.96 12.35
N VAL A 154 11.74 -1.13 11.21
CA VAL A 154 12.92 -0.31 10.84
C VAL A 154 12.53 1.16 10.68
N LEU A 155 11.37 1.45 10.10
CA LEU A 155 10.86 2.82 10.00
C LEU A 155 10.41 3.35 11.36
N ARG A 156 9.78 2.53 12.19
CA ARG A 156 9.39 2.91 13.56
C ARG A 156 10.60 3.40 14.36
N LYS A 157 11.75 2.72 14.25
CA LYS A 157 13.01 3.16 14.85
C LYS A 157 13.47 4.50 14.28
N ILE A 158 13.40 4.69 12.95
CA ILE A 158 13.76 5.95 12.30
C ILE A 158 12.86 7.10 12.80
N TYR A 159 11.55 6.88 12.92
CA TYR A 159 10.62 7.90 13.41
C TYR A 159 10.93 8.32 14.84
N ARG A 160 11.24 7.38 15.73
CA ARG A 160 11.66 7.67 17.10
C ARG A 160 13.01 8.38 17.14
N ASP A 161 14.03 7.79 16.51
CA ASP A 161 15.42 8.21 16.71
C ASP A 161 15.79 9.49 15.94
N ARG A 162 15.12 9.73 14.79
CA ARG A 162 15.42 10.87 13.92
C ARG A 162 14.41 11.98 14.00
N PHE A 163 13.12 11.66 14.15
CA PHE A 163 12.04 12.65 14.15
C PHE A 163 11.44 12.88 15.54
N GLY A 164 11.91 12.16 16.59
CA GLY A 164 11.43 12.32 17.96
C GLY A 164 9.98 11.88 18.16
N VAL A 165 9.45 11.01 17.31
CA VAL A 165 8.09 10.49 17.43
C VAL A 165 8.08 9.26 18.33
N GLU A 166 7.98 9.48 19.65
CA GLU A 166 8.02 8.42 20.66
C GLU A 166 6.85 7.43 20.53
N ARG A 167 5.65 7.91 20.22
CA ARG A 167 4.48 7.08 20.02
C ARG A 167 4.37 6.70 18.54
N SER A 168 4.89 5.53 18.21
CA SER A 168 4.80 4.99 16.86
C SER A 168 4.56 3.49 16.90
N TRP A 169 3.80 3.00 15.93
CA TRP A 169 3.46 1.59 15.79
C TRP A 169 3.88 1.10 14.42
N THR A 170 4.42 -0.11 14.39
CA THR A 170 4.58 -0.83 13.13
C THR A 170 3.18 -1.21 12.65
N PHE A 171 2.81 -0.72 11.47
CA PHE A 171 1.49 -0.86 10.88
C PHE A 171 1.65 -1.21 9.40
N HIS A 172 1.79 -2.51 9.14
CA HIS A 172 2.02 -3.02 7.79
C HIS A 172 0.82 -2.83 6.87
N GLU A 173 1.10 -2.77 5.57
CA GLU A 173 0.06 -2.94 4.56
C GLU A 173 -0.60 -4.32 4.68
N ALA A 174 -1.73 -4.49 4.01
CA ALA A 174 -2.51 -5.73 4.00
C ALA A 174 -3.38 -5.79 2.74
N ALA A 175 -3.99 -6.95 2.48
CA ALA A 175 -4.92 -7.09 1.37
C ALA A 175 -6.39 -6.92 1.82
N ASP A 176 -7.18 -6.22 1.00
CA ASP A 176 -8.64 -6.27 1.07
C ASP A 176 -9.14 -7.57 0.43
N THR A 177 -9.40 -8.58 1.24
CA THR A 177 -9.82 -9.92 0.78
C THR A 177 -11.25 -9.97 0.22
N ARG A 178 -12.02 -8.89 0.34
CA ARG A 178 -13.31 -8.76 -0.37
C ARG A 178 -13.09 -8.52 -1.86
N LEU A 179 -11.99 -7.87 -2.22
CA LEU A 179 -11.57 -7.58 -3.58
C LEU A 179 -10.51 -8.58 -4.08
N PHE A 180 -9.43 -8.74 -3.34
CA PHE A 180 -8.30 -9.61 -3.68
C PHE A 180 -8.54 -11.00 -3.11
N ARG A 181 -8.96 -11.91 -3.97
CA ARG A 181 -9.30 -13.29 -3.65
C ARG A 181 -9.05 -14.20 -4.85
N PRO A 182 -8.90 -15.51 -4.65
CA PRO A 182 -8.80 -16.44 -5.75
C PRO A 182 -10.03 -16.36 -6.67
N LEU A 183 -9.77 -16.26 -7.97
CA LEU A 183 -10.79 -16.29 -9.01
C LEU A 183 -10.53 -17.48 -9.93
N ASN A 184 -11.59 -18.20 -10.28
CA ASN A 184 -11.50 -19.26 -11.28
C ASN A 184 -11.51 -18.63 -12.69
N ARG A 185 -10.33 -18.59 -13.33
CA ARG A 185 -10.14 -18.08 -14.68
C ARG A 185 -9.25 -19.03 -15.47
N GLU A 186 -9.45 -19.06 -16.79
CA GLU A 186 -8.54 -19.74 -17.70
C GLU A 186 -7.17 -19.08 -17.66
N LYS A 187 -6.10 -19.90 -17.56
CA LYS A 187 -4.71 -19.43 -17.56
C LYS A 187 -4.32 -19.04 -19.00
N ARG A 188 -4.00 -17.77 -19.19
CA ARG A 188 -3.59 -17.20 -20.49
C ARG A 188 -2.13 -16.80 -20.52
N ASP A 189 -1.58 -16.54 -19.34
CA ASP A 189 -0.22 -16.09 -19.16
C ASP A 189 0.52 -17.06 -18.22
N ASP A 190 1.77 -17.35 -18.51
CA ASP A 190 2.60 -18.16 -17.60
C ASP A 190 3.15 -17.29 -16.47
N VAL A 191 3.57 -16.07 -16.77
CA VAL A 191 4.13 -15.15 -15.80
C VAL A 191 3.47 -13.78 -15.91
N VAL A 192 2.84 -13.32 -14.85
CA VAL A 192 2.23 -11.98 -14.76
C VAL A 192 3.06 -11.08 -13.86
N TRP A 193 3.44 -9.93 -14.37
CA TRP A 193 4.06 -8.86 -13.59
C TRP A 193 3.10 -7.70 -13.41
N ILE A 194 2.92 -7.25 -12.15
CA ILE A 194 2.12 -6.06 -11.82
C ILE A 194 3.00 -5.07 -11.06
N GLY A 195 3.35 -3.96 -11.69
CA GLY A 195 4.20 -2.96 -11.07
C GLY A 195 4.69 -1.92 -12.07
N ASN A 196 5.15 -0.76 -11.59
CA ASN A 196 5.84 0.22 -12.43
C ASN A 196 7.31 -0.18 -12.68
N TRP A 197 8.03 0.58 -13.52
CA TRP A 197 9.45 0.33 -13.77
C TRP A 197 10.35 0.67 -12.57
N GLY A 198 9.90 1.59 -11.68
CA GLY A 198 10.59 1.91 -10.42
C GLY A 198 11.64 3.00 -10.52
N ASP A 199 11.55 3.88 -11.53
CA ASP A 199 12.35 5.11 -11.65
C ASP A 199 13.88 4.92 -11.45
N GLY A 200 14.42 3.78 -11.90
CA GLY A 200 15.84 3.42 -11.78
C GLY A 200 16.21 2.68 -10.48
N GLU A 201 15.34 2.62 -9.49
CA GLU A 201 15.63 2.00 -8.18
C GLU A 201 15.67 0.48 -8.21
N ARG A 202 15.23 -0.16 -9.30
CA ARG A 202 15.27 -1.62 -9.51
C ARG A 202 15.47 -2.04 -10.97
N THR A 203 15.94 -1.12 -11.83
CA THR A 203 16.11 -1.42 -13.27
C THR A 203 17.04 -2.62 -13.50
N ARG A 204 18.16 -2.70 -12.77
CA ARG A 204 19.13 -3.81 -12.90
C ARG A 204 18.53 -5.14 -12.49
N GLU A 205 17.76 -5.14 -11.42
CA GLU A 205 17.07 -6.32 -10.89
C GLU A 205 15.97 -6.79 -11.84
N LEU A 206 15.20 -5.87 -12.42
CA LEU A 206 14.21 -6.19 -13.46
C LEU A 206 14.86 -6.79 -14.70
N GLU A 207 15.99 -6.24 -15.16
CA GLU A 207 16.73 -6.77 -16.30
C GLU A 207 17.32 -8.14 -16.02
N ALA A 208 17.91 -8.34 -14.84
CA ALA A 208 18.62 -9.58 -14.47
C ALA A 208 17.66 -10.72 -14.13
N PHE A 209 16.61 -10.47 -13.35
CA PHE A 209 15.73 -11.53 -12.84
C PHE A 209 14.48 -11.73 -13.72
N TRP A 210 13.90 -10.70 -14.25
CA TRP A 210 12.67 -10.82 -15.04
C TRP A 210 12.92 -10.92 -16.53
N LEU A 211 13.58 -9.91 -17.14
CA LEU A 211 13.74 -9.88 -18.60
C LEU A 211 14.72 -10.94 -19.10
N ALA A 212 15.75 -11.28 -18.30
CA ALA A 212 16.64 -12.38 -18.65
C ALA A 212 15.90 -13.72 -18.61
N SER A 213 15.05 -13.95 -17.60
CA SER A 213 14.21 -15.15 -17.52
C SER A 213 13.24 -15.25 -18.68
N ALA A 214 12.58 -14.15 -19.06
CA ALA A 214 11.68 -14.13 -20.20
C ALA A 214 12.40 -14.49 -21.52
N ARG A 215 13.63 -14.01 -21.72
CA ARG A 215 14.43 -14.40 -22.89
C ARG A 215 14.83 -15.87 -22.90
N GLN A 216 15.18 -16.44 -21.73
CA GLN A 216 15.56 -17.85 -21.62
C GLN A 216 14.36 -18.79 -21.75
N LEU A 217 13.20 -18.36 -21.28
CA LEU A 217 11.94 -19.09 -21.31
C LEU A 217 11.01 -18.57 -22.42
N GLY A 218 11.57 -18.28 -23.59
CA GLY A 218 10.85 -17.67 -24.72
C GLY A 218 9.69 -18.48 -25.31
N HIS A 219 9.41 -19.66 -24.78
CA HIS A 219 8.22 -20.46 -25.08
C HIS A 219 7.06 -20.21 -24.11
N LEU A 220 7.29 -19.45 -23.01
CA LEU A 220 6.28 -19.06 -22.04
C LEU A 220 5.74 -17.66 -22.34
N ASP A 221 4.49 -17.43 -21.98
CA ASP A 221 3.81 -16.15 -22.15
C ASP A 221 4.02 -15.25 -20.92
N PHE A 222 4.70 -14.12 -21.12
CA PHE A 222 4.96 -13.12 -20.10
C PHE A 222 4.11 -11.87 -20.34
N ALA A 223 3.31 -11.48 -19.35
CA ALA A 223 2.50 -10.27 -19.38
C ALA A 223 2.92 -9.25 -18.31
N ALA A 224 2.88 -7.96 -18.66
CA ALA A 224 3.26 -6.86 -17.80
C ALA A 224 2.16 -5.81 -17.71
N TYR A 225 1.76 -5.47 -16.47
CA TYR A 225 0.85 -4.39 -16.17
C TYR A 225 1.55 -3.32 -15.31
N GLY A 226 1.28 -2.06 -15.60
CA GLY A 226 1.80 -0.94 -14.81
C GLY A 226 1.87 0.35 -15.59
N THR A 227 2.31 1.39 -14.90
CA THR A 227 2.45 2.74 -15.45
C THR A 227 3.90 3.19 -15.45
N ARG A 228 4.19 4.33 -16.10
CA ARG A 228 5.50 5.01 -16.05
C ARG A 228 6.67 4.14 -16.54
N TYR A 229 6.43 3.37 -17.59
CA TYR A 229 7.49 2.66 -18.29
C TYR A 229 8.17 3.63 -19.26
N PRO A 230 9.47 3.97 -19.08
CA PRO A 230 10.19 4.81 -20.03
C PRO A 230 10.40 4.07 -21.35
N ARG A 231 10.59 4.82 -22.44
CA ARG A 231 10.79 4.22 -23.78
C ARG A 231 11.84 3.10 -23.83
N PRO A 232 13.02 3.22 -23.19
CA PRO A 232 13.99 2.13 -23.14
C PRO A 232 13.43 0.87 -22.46
N ALA A 233 12.66 1.01 -21.39
CA ALA A 233 12.03 -0.13 -20.71
C ALA A 233 11.02 -0.85 -21.61
N LEU A 234 10.16 -0.12 -22.32
CA LEU A 234 9.22 -0.69 -23.28
C LEU A 234 9.92 -1.42 -24.43
N GLN A 235 11.08 -0.92 -24.85
CA GLN A 235 11.92 -1.62 -25.84
C GLN A 235 12.55 -2.90 -25.26
N ALA A 236 12.99 -2.86 -24.00
CA ALA A 236 13.56 -4.02 -23.32
C ALA A 236 12.52 -5.13 -23.13
N LEU A 237 11.27 -4.79 -22.73
CA LEU A 237 10.15 -5.72 -22.66
C LEU A 237 9.90 -6.42 -24.01
N ARG A 238 9.78 -5.64 -25.08
CA ARG A 238 9.57 -6.20 -26.43
C ARG A 238 10.69 -7.15 -26.88
N ARG A 239 11.96 -6.79 -26.61
CA ARG A 239 13.10 -7.66 -26.93
C ARG A 239 13.12 -8.94 -26.09
N ALA A 240 12.53 -8.92 -24.91
CA ALA A 240 12.42 -10.08 -24.03
C ALA A 240 11.14 -10.90 -24.28
N GLY A 241 10.28 -10.53 -25.23
CA GLY A 241 9.03 -11.23 -25.51
C GLY A 241 7.93 -10.97 -24.47
N VAL A 242 8.06 -9.92 -23.66
CA VAL A 242 7.06 -9.57 -22.63
C VAL A 242 5.99 -8.67 -23.22
N GLU A 243 4.73 -9.07 -23.13
CA GLU A 243 3.58 -8.27 -23.55
C GLU A 243 3.27 -7.18 -22.53
N TYR A 244 3.40 -5.92 -22.91
CA TYR A 244 3.03 -4.78 -22.06
C TYR A 244 1.58 -4.37 -22.29
N ARG A 245 0.76 -4.50 -21.25
CA ARG A 245 -0.69 -4.25 -21.28
C ARG A 245 -1.10 -2.92 -20.64
N GLY A 246 -0.14 -2.12 -20.18
CA GLY A 246 -0.40 -0.80 -19.58
C GLY A 246 -0.97 -0.86 -18.17
N TRP A 247 -1.67 0.20 -17.79
CA TRP A 247 -2.31 0.32 -16.48
C TRP A 247 -3.44 -0.68 -16.30
N VAL A 248 -3.54 -1.22 -15.09
CA VAL A 248 -4.67 -2.03 -14.64
C VAL A 248 -5.23 -1.42 -13.34
N ALA A 249 -6.54 -1.20 -13.29
CA ALA A 249 -7.20 -0.73 -12.07
C ALA A 249 -7.09 -1.79 -10.95
N SER A 250 -6.95 -1.38 -9.69
CA SER A 250 -6.84 -2.32 -8.56
C SER A 250 -7.96 -3.36 -8.55
N ARG A 251 -9.19 -2.96 -8.92
CA ARG A 251 -10.34 -3.88 -9.03
C ARG A 251 -10.19 -4.98 -10.08
N ALA A 252 -9.34 -4.77 -11.10
CA ALA A 252 -9.07 -5.74 -12.15
C ALA A 252 -7.76 -6.52 -11.93
N VAL A 253 -6.97 -6.15 -10.93
CA VAL A 253 -5.73 -6.87 -10.57
C VAL A 253 -6.00 -8.34 -10.22
N PRO A 254 -7.05 -8.71 -9.46
CA PRO A 254 -7.35 -10.11 -9.18
C PRO A 254 -7.60 -10.94 -10.46
N GLU A 255 -8.21 -10.36 -11.50
CA GLU A 255 -8.40 -11.04 -12.78
C GLU A 255 -7.07 -11.22 -13.54
N ALA A 256 -6.18 -10.21 -13.48
CA ALA A 256 -4.85 -10.32 -14.07
C ALA A 256 -4.02 -11.42 -13.37
N TYR A 257 -4.06 -11.51 -12.04
CA TYR A 257 -3.41 -12.60 -11.31
C TYR A 257 -4.05 -13.96 -11.61
N ALA A 258 -5.38 -14.03 -11.65
CA ALA A 258 -6.08 -15.29 -11.91
C ALA A 258 -5.80 -15.83 -13.32
N SER A 259 -5.50 -14.96 -14.30
CA SER A 259 -5.12 -15.38 -15.65
C SER A 259 -3.66 -15.84 -15.76
N GLY A 260 -2.83 -15.62 -14.75
CA GLY A 260 -1.44 -16.03 -14.71
C GLY A 260 -1.22 -17.34 -13.97
N ARG A 261 -0.17 -18.10 -14.32
CA ARG A 261 0.28 -19.29 -13.56
C ARG A 261 1.13 -18.91 -12.36
N THR A 262 1.99 -17.91 -12.52
CA THR A 262 2.85 -17.37 -11.44
C THR A 262 3.05 -15.87 -11.57
N THR A 263 3.51 -15.23 -10.50
CA THR A 263 3.84 -13.79 -10.49
C THR A 263 5.19 -13.55 -9.83
N LEU A 264 5.79 -12.39 -10.12
CA LEU A 264 7.09 -12.00 -9.61
C LEU A 264 6.98 -10.82 -8.65
N HIS A 265 7.81 -10.84 -7.61
CA HIS A 265 8.06 -9.72 -6.72
C HIS A 265 9.53 -9.34 -6.78
N ILE A 266 9.81 -8.15 -7.31
CA ILE A 266 11.16 -7.58 -7.36
C ILE A 266 11.08 -6.22 -6.65
N PRO A 267 11.40 -6.14 -5.35
CA PRO A 267 11.29 -4.91 -4.59
C PRO A 267 12.32 -3.86 -5.07
N ARG A 268 12.08 -2.60 -4.72
CA ARG A 268 13.09 -1.55 -4.90
C ARG A 268 14.25 -1.80 -3.94
N ARG A 269 15.47 -1.42 -4.34
CA ARG A 269 16.68 -1.63 -3.54
C ARG A 269 16.57 -1.07 -2.12
N ALA A 270 15.89 0.05 -1.92
CA ALA A 270 15.64 0.58 -0.58
C ALA A 270 15.03 -0.47 0.36
N TYR A 271 14.03 -1.22 -0.10
CA TYR A 271 13.39 -2.27 0.69
C TYR A 271 14.21 -3.55 0.76
N ALA A 272 14.89 -3.93 -0.34
CA ALA A 272 15.69 -5.15 -0.36
C ALA A 272 16.97 -5.06 0.49
N GLU A 273 17.63 -3.89 0.49
CA GLU A 273 18.99 -3.74 1.03
C GLU A 273 19.03 -2.92 2.34
N SER A 274 18.12 -1.94 2.52
CA SER A 274 18.27 -0.93 3.58
C SER A 274 17.13 -0.93 4.59
N LEU A 275 15.97 -1.46 4.24
CA LEU A 275 14.77 -1.45 5.07
C LEU A 275 14.26 -2.90 5.30
N PRO A 276 14.97 -3.70 6.10
CA PRO A 276 14.55 -5.07 6.39
C PRO A 276 13.18 -5.09 7.09
N GLY A 277 12.38 -6.12 6.81
CA GLY A 277 11.05 -6.31 7.39
C GLY A 277 9.92 -5.66 6.59
N ILE A 278 10.20 -5.00 5.46
CA ILE A 278 9.15 -4.32 4.68
C ILE A 278 8.86 -5.07 3.38
N PRO A 279 7.78 -5.85 3.31
CA PRO A 279 7.23 -6.32 2.04
C PRO A 279 6.50 -5.16 1.35
N THR A 280 6.42 -5.20 0.02
CA THR A 280 5.56 -4.25 -0.68
C THR A 280 4.13 -4.80 -0.78
N ILE A 281 3.16 -3.92 -1.06
CA ILE A 281 1.74 -4.29 -1.21
C ILE A 281 1.53 -5.48 -2.18
N ARG A 282 2.41 -5.66 -3.17
CA ARG A 282 2.30 -6.73 -4.17
C ARG A 282 2.42 -8.13 -3.59
N VAL A 283 3.15 -8.30 -2.49
CA VAL A 283 3.21 -9.61 -1.80
C VAL A 283 1.83 -9.94 -1.23
N PHE A 284 1.21 -9.02 -0.52
CA PHE A 284 -0.12 -9.22 0.06
C PHE A 284 -1.20 -9.46 -1.01
N GLU A 285 -1.17 -8.69 -2.09
CA GLU A 285 -2.11 -8.83 -3.20
C GLU A 285 -1.99 -10.21 -3.90
N ALA A 286 -0.77 -10.63 -4.20
CA ALA A 286 -0.51 -11.90 -4.85
C ALA A 286 -0.96 -13.09 -3.99
N LEU A 287 -0.58 -13.09 -2.71
CA LEU A 287 -0.98 -14.15 -1.77
C LEU A 287 -2.51 -14.17 -1.57
N ALA A 288 -3.16 -13.01 -1.48
CA ALA A 288 -4.61 -12.93 -1.39
C ALA A 288 -5.34 -13.49 -2.61
N CYS A 289 -4.76 -13.33 -3.79
CA CYS A 289 -5.30 -13.89 -5.03
C CYS A 289 -5.00 -15.38 -5.22
N GLY A 290 -4.19 -15.99 -4.32
CA GLY A 290 -3.82 -17.39 -4.41
C GLY A 290 -3.00 -17.70 -5.68
N ILE A 291 -2.15 -16.76 -6.12
CA ILE A 291 -1.21 -17.01 -7.22
C ILE A 291 0.18 -17.35 -6.65
N PRO A 292 0.86 -18.38 -7.17
CA PRO A 292 2.24 -18.67 -6.79
C PRO A 292 3.13 -17.45 -7.02
N LEU A 293 3.91 -17.05 -5.99
CA LEU A 293 4.76 -15.87 -6.00
C LEU A 293 6.22 -16.26 -5.94
N ILE A 294 7.05 -15.65 -6.78
CA ILE A 294 8.51 -15.76 -6.74
C ILE A 294 9.07 -14.37 -6.42
N SER A 295 9.79 -14.25 -5.32
CA SER A 295 10.44 -13.00 -4.92
C SER A 295 11.94 -13.05 -5.16
N THR A 296 12.55 -11.91 -5.51
CA THR A 296 13.97 -11.71 -5.26
C THR A 296 14.21 -11.51 -3.76
N PRO A 297 15.45 -11.67 -3.25
CA PRO A 297 15.72 -11.60 -1.82
C PRO A 297 15.33 -10.26 -1.21
N TRP A 298 14.70 -10.33 -0.05
CA TRP A 298 14.53 -9.28 0.93
C TRP A 298 14.47 -9.94 2.31
N GLN A 299 14.64 -9.18 3.37
CA GLN A 299 14.78 -9.76 4.71
C GLN A 299 13.47 -9.61 5.49
N ASP A 300 12.74 -10.70 5.67
CA ASP A 300 11.57 -10.76 6.58
C ASP A 300 12.04 -10.95 8.04
N VAL A 301 12.63 -9.90 8.60
CA VAL A 301 13.14 -9.91 9.99
C VAL A 301 12.02 -9.84 11.03
N GLU A 302 10.81 -9.53 10.60
CA GLU A 302 9.63 -9.43 11.47
C GLU A 302 8.80 -10.73 11.48
N GLY A 303 9.14 -11.70 10.63
CA GLY A 303 8.46 -13.00 10.57
C GLY A 303 7.01 -12.90 10.10
N LEU A 304 6.75 -12.02 9.15
CA LEU A 304 5.43 -11.77 8.60
C LEU A 304 4.88 -13.00 7.87
N PHE A 305 5.76 -13.68 7.14
CA PHE A 305 5.41 -14.83 6.32
C PHE A 305 6.05 -16.13 6.83
N ARG A 306 5.41 -17.24 6.51
CA ARG A 306 5.90 -18.58 6.87
C ARG A 306 6.82 -19.12 5.75
N PRO A 307 7.79 -19.96 6.08
CA PRO A 307 8.59 -20.65 5.06
C PRO A 307 7.69 -21.39 4.05
N GLY A 308 7.90 -21.09 2.76
CA GLY A 308 7.15 -21.71 1.67
C GLY A 308 5.86 -20.99 1.25
N ASP A 309 5.50 -19.85 1.85
CA ASP A 309 4.39 -19.01 1.39
C ASP A 309 4.65 -18.45 -0.02
N PHE A 310 5.91 -18.21 -0.32
CA PHE A 310 6.41 -17.88 -1.65
C PHE A 310 7.82 -18.42 -1.85
N ALA A 311 8.26 -18.52 -3.11
CA ALA A 311 9.63 -18.89 -3.43
C ALA A 311 10.54 -17.66 -3.42
N VAL A 312 11.82 -17.86 -3.05
CA VAL A 312 12.85 -16.82 -3.15
C VAL A 312 13.94 -17.29 -4.12
N ALA A 313 14.21 -16.49 -5.17
CA ALA A 313 15.26 -16.72 -6.13
C ALA A 313 16.43 -15.76 -5.85
N HIS A 314 17.57 -16.29 -5.45
CA HIS A 314 18.76 -15.50 -5.09
C HIS A 314 19.61 -15.14 -6.32
N THR A 315 19.46 -15.89 -7.41
CA THR A 315 20.17 -15.67 -8.66
C THR A 315 19.22 -15.66 -9.85
N PRO A 316 19.60 -15.06 -10.98
CA PRO A 316 18.81 -15.14 -12.22
C PRO A 316 18.54 -16.59 -12.67
N ASP A 317 19.49 -17.50 -12.49
CA ASP A 317 19.32 -18.91 -12.86
C ASP A 317 18.29 -19.60 -11.95
N GLU A 318 18.31 -19.32 -10.64
CA GLU A 318 17.27 -19.80 -9.71
C GLU A 318 15.90 -19.24 -10.07
N MET A 319 15.80 -17.98 -10.55
CA MET A 319 14.54 -17.40 -11.03
C MET A 319 14.00 -18.18 -12.22
N VAL A 320 14.83 -18.47 -13.22
CA VAL A 320 14.46 -19.26 -14.39
C VAL A 320 13.96 -20.66 -13.99
N GLU A 321 14.71 -21.35 -13.12
CA GLU A 321 14.35 -22.68 -12.66
C GLU A 321 13.04 -22.69 -11.85
N THR A 322 12.85 -21.68 -10.99
CA THR A 322 11.65 -21.56 -10.17
C THR A 322 10.43 -21.23 -11.03
N ILE A 323 10.55 -20.34 -12.02
CA ILE A 323 9.47 -20.07 -12.98
C ILE A 323 9.10 -21.36 -13.70
N ARG A 324 10.07 -22.09 -14.27
CA ARG A 324 9.82 -23.35 -14.98
C ARG A 324 9.08 -24.34 -14.09
N ARG A 325 9.58 -24.58 -12.88
CA ARG A 325 8.96 -25.50 -11.93
C ARG A 325 7.51 -25.12 -11.60
N LEU A 326 7.22 -23.85 -11.32
CA LEU A 326 5.86 -23.42 -10.93
C LEU A 326 4.90 -23.30 -12.13
N THR A 327 5.40 -23.28 -13.36
CA THR A 327 4.56 -23.32 -14.56
C THR A 327 4.29 -24.73 -15.06
N GLU A 328 5.20 -25.69 -14.79
CA GLU A 328 5.10 -27.09 -15.24
C GLU A 328 4.53 -28.03 -14.17
N ASP A 329 4.75 -27.76 -12.87
CA ASP A 329 4.28 -28.56 -11.73
C ASP A 329 3.10 -27.89 -11.04
N GLU A 330 1.89 -28.25 -11.46
CA GLU A 330 0.64 -27.69 -10.93
C GLU A 330 0.44 -28.03 -9.45
N GLU A 331 0.91 -29.18 -8.94
CA GLU A 331 0.79 -29.56 -7.55
C GLU A 331 1.66 -28.70 -6.66
N ALA A 332 2.93 -28.48 -7.04
CA ALA A 332 3.84 -27.59 -6.33
C ALA A 332 3.34 -26.13 -6.33
N ALA A 333 2.79 -25.67 -7.45
CA ALA A 333 2.22 -24.34 -7.60
C ALA A 333 1.01 -24.15 -6.69
N ALA A 334 0.05 -25.10 -6.70
CA ALA A 334 -1.13 -25.07 -5.87
C ALA A 334 -0.77 -25.11 -4.37
N ALA A 335 0.13 -26.01 -3.97
CA ALA A 335 0.57 -26.12 -2.58
C ALA A 335 1.25 -24.84 -2.05
N GLN A 336 2.01 -24.13 -2.89
CA GLN A 336 2.57 -22.84 -2.51
C GLN A 336 1.49 -21.76 -2.38
N ALA A 337 0.58 -21.68 -3.35
CA ALA A 337 -0.51 -20.71 -3.35
C ALA A 337 -1.41 -20.86 -2.12
N GLU A 338 -1.76 -22.09 -1.75
CA GLU A 338 -2.56 -22.40 -0.56
C GLU A 338 -1.87 -21.97 0.74
N ARG A 339 -0.56 -22.23 0.88
CA ARG A 339 0.19 -21.79 2.07
C ARG A 339 0.20 -20.27 2.20
N GLY A 340 0.54 -19.56 1.10
CA GLY A 340 0.57 -18.11 1.10
C GLY A 340 -0.80 -17.50 1.40
N LEU A 341 -1.87 -18.05 0.81
CA LEU A 341 -3.24 -17.62 1.06
C LEU A 341 -3.65 -17.84 2.51
N ALA A 342 -3.30 -18.99 3.10
CA ALA A 342 -3.57 -19.28 4.51
C ALA A 342 -2.86 -18.29 5.44
N THR A 343 -1.58 -17.98 5.22
CA THR A 343 -0.86 -17.00 6.02
C THR A 343 -1.46 -15.60 5.88
N LEU A 344 -1.87 -15.23 4.66
CA LEU A 344 -2.52 -13.94 4.45
C LEU A 344 -3.83 -13.82 5.25
N HIS A 345 -4.69 -14.82 5.16
CA HIS A 345 -5.96 -14.83 5.91
C HIS A 345 -5.76 -14.83 7.41
N ASP A 346 -4.71 -15.48 7.91
CA ASP A 346 -4.42 -15.55 9.34
C ASP A 346 -3.87 -14.23 9.92
N ARG A 347 -3.24 -13.35 9.09
CA ARG A 347 -2.41 -12.28 9.62
C ARG A 347 -2.49 -10.93 8.89
N HIS A 348 -2.84 -10.93 7.59
CA HIS A 348 -2.55 -9.78 6.72
C HIS A 348 -3.76 -9.33 5.89
N THR A 349 -4.96 -9.43 6.46
CA THR A 349 -6.16 -8.82 5.87
C THR A 349 -6.32 -7.37 6.34
N CYS A 350 -7.03 -6.56 5.57
CA CYS A 350 -7.40 -5.21 6.01
C CYS A 350 -8.28 -5.22 7.27
N ASP A 351 -9.00 -6.32 7.55
CA ASP A 351 -9.76 -6.45 8.79
C ASP A 351 -8.81 -6.52 10.01
N HIS A 352 -7.70 -7.28 9.95
CA HIS A 352 -6.67 -7.26 10.99
C HIS A 352 -6.08 -5.86 11.21
N ARG A 353 -5.84 -5.10 10.13
CA ARG A 353 -5.31 -3.74 10.26
C ARG A 353 -6.34 -2.78 10.86
N ALA A 354 -7.63 -2.96 10.55
CA ALA A 354 -8.71 -2.19 11.19
C ALA A 354 -8.79 -2.48 12.69
N GLU A 355 -8.71 -3.75 13.10
CA GLU A 355 -8.67 -4.15 14.51
C GLU A 355 -7.46 -3.56 15.23
N GLU A 356 -6.26 -3.66 14.64
CA GLU A 356 -5.03 -3.08 15.17
C GLU A 356 -5.13 -1.55 15.33
N LEU A 357 -5.70 -0.84 14.35
CA LEU A 357 -5.93 0.60 14.46
C LEU A 357 -6.90 0.94 15.59
N LEU A 358 -7.97 0.17 15.75
CA LEU A 358 -8.95 0.35 16.82
C LEU A 358 -8.32 0.11 18.20
N GLU A 359 -7.43 -0.86 18.36
CA GLU A 359 -6.67 -1.11 19.59
C GLU A 359 -5.72 0.06 19.91
N ILE A 360 -5.00 0.59 18.91
CA ILE A 360 -4.14 1.76 19.05
C ILE A 360 -4.95 2.96 19.52
N VAL A 361 -6.08 3.25 18.87
CA VAL A 361 -6.98 4.35 19.22
C VAL A 361 -7.53 4.19 20.66
N ALA A 362 -7.97 2.99 21.02
CA ALA A 362 -8.45 2.71 22.39
C ALA A 362 -7.35 2.88 23.44
N GLY A 363 -6.12 2.51 23.13
CA GLY A 363 -4.94 2.71 23.99
C GLY A 363 -4.63 4.18 24.23
N LEU A 364 -4.73 5.00 23.18
CA LEU A 364 -4.52 6.45 23.27
C LEU A 364 -5.62 7.15 24.06
N GLY A 365 -6.89 6.77 23.90
CA GLY A 365 -8.02 7.35 24.63
C GLY A 365 -7.93 7.09 26.14
N ARG A 366 -7.48 5.91 26.57
CA ARG A 366 -7.26 5.58 27.98
C ARG A 366 -6.13 6.38 28.60
N ALA A 367 -5.05 6.61 27.88
CA ALA A 367 -3.92 7.41 28.35
C ALA A 367 -4.31 8.89 28.55
N GLY A 368 -5.15 9.44 27.67
CA GLY A 368 -5.67 10.79 27.78
C GLY A 368 -6.59 10.99 29.00
N SER A 369 -7.41 9.99 29.33
CA SER A 369 -8.30 10.05 30.50
C SER A 369 -7.57 9.91 31.85
N ALA A 370 -6.45 9.18 31.87
CA ALA A 370 -5.64 9.00 33.07
C ALA A 370 -4.77 10.24 33.44
N SER A 371 -4.56 11.13 32.47
CA SER A 371 -3.76 12.35 32.67
C SER A 371 -4.58 13.59 33.08
N GLN A 372 -5.91 13.52 33.18
CA GLN A 372 -6.72 14.59 33.74
C GLN A 372 -6.75 14.46 35.27
N PRO A 373 -6.15 15.40 36.03
CA PRO A 373 -6.32 15.41 37.49
C PRO A 373 -7.79 15.61 37.81
N ALA A 374 -8.30 14.81 38.75
CA ALA A 374 -9.66 14.93 39.26
C ALA A 374 -9.96 16.42 39.56
N ARG A 375 -10.90 17.03 38.86
CA ARG A 375 -11.40 18.36 39.22
C ARG A 375 -11.98 18.22 40.62
N SER A 376 -11.25 18.73 41.59
CA SER A 376 -11.74 18.87 42.97
C SER A 376 -13.03 19.68 42.93
N ALA A 377 -14.15 19.02 43.24
CA ALA A 377 -15.40 19.69 43.56
C ALA A 377 -15.14 20.49 44.85
N GLY A 378 -15.08 21.79 44.72
CA GLY A 378 -15.12 22.77 45.77
C GLY A 378 -16.40 23.57 45.64
#